data_f14c293d837e4262af16ffacd6872368
#
_entry.id   f14c293d837e4262af16ffacd6872368
#
_cell.length_a   1.000
_cell.length_b   1.000
_cell.length_c   1.000
_cell.angle_alpha   90.00
_cell.angle_beta   90.00
_cell.angle_gamma   90.00
#
_symmetry.space_group_name_H-M   'P 1'
#
loop_
_entity.id
_entity.type
_entity.pdbx_description
1 polymer ?
#
loop_
_entity_poly.entity_id
_entity_poly.type
_entity_poly.pdbx_seq_one_letter_code
_entity_poly.pdbx_strand_id
1 'polypeptide(L)'
;MNRLIIVLFALLAFQAGIAQNKIKIESAEELPKHYYDLQGNKAMDYINNRDLLLELAITLEKDLRDDLEKYDIQDKATLRGYHSNFSMIHFLKDDMKSALEEIEKGRKLTEKESDKYMYNFTLDEFIKTRLEYSDLQEDEFKEAFKANLSSVLESMPFEVVQEDIEGMTGSLDIAKPNLIQGMIEGQMQPIIDKAGKQVPKFIVLQILNAALTYDMYLPYVDEVYKPVFQTYYDNHHVDVVMVDIWKERDVSFKDDLDLDPVVIGIWDSGVDESVLPEENRWINGLEKRDGKDNDNNGFVDDINGVGFDLNGNKVTELLFPIKEKNSNYQQYEKYLKGLLDLQAMIKSDEADELKKYIVTLPPEEVNPFIENLNMYANFSHGTHVAGIACKGNPKAKIMAVRLTFPYENIPAPPTLENSTYWAKMYKNTVQYFEDNNVKVVNMSWGYSQNSYETRLAMNGVGENEEERKALAKKLFNTEKDAMYSAMKDAPEVLFVVAAGNSNNDVGFANNIPSGLKLSNLLVVGAVDIEGKETGFTTMGKGVDVYSNGYEVESYIPGGEKRKYSGTSMAAPQVVNLAAKIWAVNPDLSVAEVKDLIVKGATPSEENKDILLIHPQRSLSMIQ
;
A
#
# COMPACT_ATOMS: atom_id res chain seq x y z
N MET A 1 8.11 -45.95 50.95
CA MET A 1 7.99 -44.50 50.62
C MET A 1 8.85 -44.04 49.43
N ASN A 2 9.98 -44.69 49.13
CA ASN A 2 10.88 -44.20 48.07
C ASN A 2 10.54 -44.61 46.61
N ARG A 3 9.55 -45.50 46.39
CA ARG A 3 9.15 -45.87 45.02
C ARG A 3 7.96 -45.05 44.48
N LEU A 4 7.18 -44.41 45.34
CA LEU A 4 6.06 -43.54 44.92
C LEU A 4 6.54 -42.14 44.53
N ILE A 5 7.67 -41.66 45.07
CA ILE A 5 8.23 -40.35 44.78
C ILE A 5 8.92 -40.35 43.39
N ILE A 6 9.49 -41.47 42.95
CA ILE A 6 10.15 -41.59 41.65
C ILE A 6 9.12 -41.61 40.48
N VAL A 7 7.92 -42.19 40.72
CA VAL A 7 6.86 -42.20 39.70
C VAL A 7 6.18 -40.83 39.58
N LEU A 8 6.06 -40.06 40.67
CA LEU A 8 5.55 -38.68 40.59
C LEU A 8 6.53 -37.72 39.90
N PHE A 9 7.84 -37.89 40.10
CA PHE A 9 8.85 -37.10 39.39
C PHE A 9 8.95 -37.47 37.89
N ALA A 10 8.74 -38.75 37.53
CA ALA A 10 8.69 -39.17 36.13
C ALA A 10 7.43 -38.67 35.40
N LEU A 11 6.27 -38.55 36.07
CA LEU A 11 5.03 -37.97 35.53
C LEU A 11 5.09 -36.43 35.41
N LEU A 12 5.78 -35.75 36.33
CA LEU A 12 6.03 -34.30 36.22
C LEU A 12 7.10 -33.96 35.18
N ALA A 13 8.07 -34.86 34.93
CA ALA A 13 9.05 -34.67 33.84
C ALA A 13 8.46 -34.96 32.43
N PHE A 14 7.36 -35.72 32.34
CA PHE A 14 6.70 -36.00 31.08
C PHE A 14 5.70 -34.89 30.66
N GLN A 15 5.30 -33.99 31.57
CA GLN A 15 4.53 -32.78 31.24
C GLN A 15 5.40 -31.53 30.96
N ALA A 16 6.71 -31.61 31.21
CA ALA A 16 7.65 -30.52 30.96
C ALA A 16 8.46 -30.67 29.66
N GLY A 17 7.99 -31.43 28.70
CA GLY A 17 8.82 -31.75 27.58
C GLY A 17 8.09 -32.05 26.30
N ILE A 18 7.37 -31.10 25.74
CA ILE A 18 7.31 -30.81 24.30
C ILE A 18 6.79 -29.34 24.19
N ALA A 19 7.58 -28.38 24.55
CA ALA A 19 7.54 -27.12 23.87
C ALA A 19 8.03 -27.42 22.45
N GLN A 20 7.11 -27.75 21.56
CA GLN A 20 7.41 -27.89 20.15
C GLN A 20 8.02 -26.55 19.74
N ASN A 21 9.32 -26.53 19.40
CA ASN A 21 9.95 -25.30 18.93
C ASN A 21 9.18 -24.86 17.70
N LYS A 22 8.40 -23.79 17.83
CA LYS A 22 7.66 -23.21 16.70
C LYS A 22 8.63 -22.80 15.60
N ILE A 23 8.22 -22.97 14.37
CA ILE A 23 8.99 -22.53 13.20
C ILE A 23 8.88 -21.01 13.13
N LYS A 24 10.01 -20.31 13.21
CA LYS A 24 10.04 -18.84 13.13
C LYS A 24 9.69 -18.38 11.73
N ILE A 25 8.78 -17.41 11.63
CA ILE A 25 8.39 -16.73 10.39
C ILE A 25 8.97 -15.31 10.43
N GLU A 26 9.90 -15.04 9.53
CA GLU A 26 10.62 -13.76 9.45
C GLU A 26 10.19 -12.90 8.25
N SER A 27 9.43 -13.49 7.30
CA SER A 27 8.92 -12.78 6.13
C SER A 27 7.51 -13.24 5.75
N ALA A 28 6.78 -12.37 5.07
CA ALA A 28 5.41 -12.65 4.58
C ALA A 28 5.34 -13.83 3.59
N GLU A 29 6.46 -14.14 2.91
CA GLU A 29 6.57 -15.27 1.97
C GLU A 29 6.54 -16.63 2.67
N GLU A 30 6.97 -16.67 3.94
CA GLU A 30 7.03 -17.88 4.75
C GLU A 30 5.69 -18.21 5.39
N LEU A 31 4.76 -17.24 5.44
CA LEU A 31 3.42 -17.46 5.98
C LEU A 31 2.72 -18.61 5.25
N PRO A 32 2.00 -19.47 5.99
CA PRO A 32 1.22 -20.54 5.38
C PRO A 32 0.09 -19.98 4.52
N LYS A 33 -0.17 -20.65 3.41
CA LYS A 33 -1.25 -20.32 2.47
C LYS A 33 -2.31 -21.40 2.58
N HIS A 34 -3.56 -21.01 2.63
CA HIS A 34 -4.68 -21.93 2.75
C HIS A 34 -5.62 -21.75 1.56
N TYR A 35 -6.18 -22.86 1.10
CA TYR A 35 -7.16 -22.92 0.03
C TYR A 35 -8.36 -23.73 0.49
N TYR A 36 -9.55 -23.30 0.09
CA TYR A 36 -10.79 -23.84 0.61
C TYR A 36 -11.70 -24.31 -0.52
N ASP A 37 -12.26 -25.50 -0.35
CA ASP A 37 -13.27 -26.02 -1.26
C ASP A 37 -14.63 -25.35 -0.95
N LEU A 38 -15.14 -24.59 -1.91
CA LEU A 38 -16.45 -23.98 -1.79
C LEU A 38 -17.56 -24.98 -2.15
N GLN A 39 -18.55 -25.11 -1.26
CA GLN A 39 -19.75 -25.92 -1.52
C GLN A 39 -20.80 -25.14 -2.32
N GLY A 40 -20.91 -23.81 -2.08
CA GLY A 40 -21.72 -22.88 -2.87
C GLY A 40 -21.03 -22.50 -4.18
N ASN A 41 -21.82 -22.16 -5.19
CA ASN A 41 -21.29 -21.73 -6.49
C ASN A 41 -21.05 -20.22 -6.54
N LYS A 42 -21.66 -19.45 -5.64
CA LYS A 42 -21.57 -18.00 -5.58
C LYS A 42 -21.17 -17.51 -4.20
N ALA A 43 -20.40 -16.42 -4.14
CA ALA A 43 -20.08 -15.76 -2.89
C ALA A 43 -21.35 -15.38 -2.10
N MET A 44 -22.39 -14.90 -2.80
CA MET A 44 -23.69 -14.56 -2.20
C MET A 44 -24.43 -15.75 -1.58
N ASP A 45 -24.14 -17.00 -2.01
CA ASP A 45 -24.75 -18.20 -1.39
C ASP A 45 -24.34 -18.31 0.08
N TYR A 46 -23.11 -17.94 0.43
CA TYR A 46 -22.61 -17.95 1.81
C TYR A 46 -23.21 -16.83 2.65
N ILE A 47 -23.40 -15.65 2.09
CA ILE A 47 -24.00 -14.49 2.80
C ILE A 47 -25.48 -14.79 3.09
N ASN A 48 -26.18 -15.45 2.20
CA ASN A 48 -27.60 -15.77 2.32
C ASN A 48 -27.87 -17.10 3.04
N ASN A 49 -26.84 -17.90 3.37
CA ASN A 49 -26.99 -19.21 4.02
C ASN A 49 -26.02 -19.34 5.20
N ARG A 50 -26.57 -19.16 6.41
CA ARG A 50 -25.80 -19.19 7.65
C ARG A 50 -25.04 -20.49 7.87
N ASP A 51 -25.61 -21.64 7.51
CA ASP A 51 -24.97 -22.94 7.72
C ASP A 51 -23.72 -23.09 6.85
N LEU A 52 -23.79 -22.71 5.56
CA LEU A 52 -22.63 -22.69 4.67
C LEU A 52 -21.56 -21.72 5.16
N LEU A 53 -21.96 -20.53 5.63
CA LEU A 53 -21.04 -19.54 6.15
C LEU A 53 -20.29 -20.05 7.40
N LEU A 54 -21.01 -20.68 8.33
CA LEU A 54 -20.44 -21.19 9.58
C LEU A 54 -19.48 -22.37 9.32
N GLU A 55 -19.80 -23.27 8.39
CA GLU A 55 -18.91 -24.36 8.02
C GLU A 55 -17.58 -23.83 7.48
N LEU A 56 -17.63 -22.81 6.60
CA LEU A 56 -16.48 -22.14 6.06
C LEU A 56 -15.67 -21.43 7.15
N ALA A 57 -16.34 -20.71 8.06
CA ALA A 57 -15.73 -20.00 9.18
C ALA A 57 -15.01 -20.96 10.14
N ILE A 58 -15.60 -22.11 10.47
CA ILE A 58 -15.02 -23.14 11.34
C ILE A 58 -13.76 -23.74 10.70
N THR A 59 -13.82 -24.02 9.40
CA THR A 59 -12.66 -24.56 8.66
C THR A 59 -11.50 -23.57 8.68
N LEU A 60 -11.79 -22.30 8.38
CA LEU A 60 -10.79 -21.24 8.44
C LEU A 60 -10.20 -21.06 9.85
N GLU A 61 -11.05 -21.05 10.89
CA GLU A 61 -10.60 -20.91 12.28
C GLU A 61 -9.59 -21.99 12.65
N LYS A 62 -9.88 -23.24 12.27
CA LYS A 62 -8.98 -24.37 12.55
C LYS A 62 -7.60 -24.13 11.95
N ASP A 63 -7.54 -23.78 10.67
CA ASP A 63 -6.26 -23.56 9.98
C ASP A 63 -5.48 -22.38 10.57
N LEU A 64 -6.16 -21.28 10.93
CA LEU A 64 -5.52 -20.13 11.57
C LEU A 64 -4.97 -20.47 12.97
N ARG A 65 -5.65 -21.35 13.74
CA ARG A 65 -5.14 -21.83 15.02
C ARG A 65 -3.95 -22.76 14.86
N ASP A 66 -4.02 -23.70 13.91
CA ASP A 66 -2.93 -24.60 13.56
C ASP A 66 -1.68 -23.79 13.14
N ASP A 67 -1.87 -22.68 12.42
CA ASP A 67 -0.78 -21.74 12.09
C ASP A 67 -0.12 -21.18 13.34
N LEU A 68 -0.89 -20.63 14.28
CA LEU A 68 -0.36 -20.04 15.51
C LEU A 68 0.24 -21.08 16.46
N GLU A 69 -0.18 -22.34 16.38
CA GLU A 69 0.46 -23.43 17.14
C GLU A 69 1.81 -23.81 16.55
N LYS A 70 1.94 -23.87 15.24
CA LYS A 70 3.10 -24.36 14.52
C LYS A 70 4.17 -23.29 14.28
N TYR A 71 3.75 -22.04 14.07
CA TYR A 71 4.62 -20.95 13.66
C TYR A 71 4.77 -19.88 14.75
N ASP A 72 5.98 -19.34 14.87
CA ASP A 72 6.31 -18.14 15.65
C ASP A 72 6.42 -16.96 14.70
N ILE A 73 5.29 -16.26 14.51
CA ILE A 73 5.17 -15.12 13.61
C ILE A 73 5.75 -13.89 14.29
N GLN A 74 6.74 -13.26 13.69
CA GLN A 74 7.46 -12.13 14.28
C GLN A 74 6.78 -10.78 14.02
N ASP A 75 5.95 -10.66 12.98
CA ASP A 75 5.28 -9.43 12.63
C ASP A 75 3.99 -9.22 13.44
N LYS A 76 3.95 -8.12 14.20
CA LYS A 76 2.79 -7.78 15.04
C LYS A 76 1.55 -7.43 14.23
N ALA A 77 1.71 -6.80 13.06
CA ALA A 77 0.59 -6.47 12.19
C ALA A 77 -0.11 -7.74 11.68
N THR A 78 0.68 -8.74 11.28
CA THR A 78 0.16 -10.07 10.90
C THR A 78 -0.57 -10.73 12.07
N LEU A 79 0.01 -10.74 13.28
CA LEU A 79 -0.65 -11.31 14.47
C LEU A 79 -1.96 -10.60 14.83
N ARG A 80 -1.99 -9.26 14.71
CA ARG A 80 -3.25 -8.48 14.86
C ARG A 80 -4.31 -8.95 13.86
N GLY A 81 -3.91 -9.18 12.60
CA GLY A 81 -4.80 -9.73 11.57
C GLY A 81 -5.40 -11.09 11.94
N TYR A 82 -4.60 -12.01 12.52
CA TYR A 82 -5.12 -13.29 13.03
C TYR A 82 -6.17 -13.07 14.13
N HIS A 83 -5.91 -12.21 15.10
CA HIS A 83 -6.86 -11.92 16.18
C HIS A 83 -8.12 -11.22 15.68
N SER A 84 -8.01 -10.31 14.72
CA SER A 84 -9.17 -9.69 14.05
C SER A 84 -10.02 -10.74 13.32
N ASN A 85 -9.40 -11.67 12.61
CA ASN A 85 -10.10 -12.77 11.95
C ASN A 85 -10.80 -13.69 12.95
N PHE A 86 -10.15 -14.05 14.07
CA PHE A 86 -10.79 -14.83 15.13
C PHE A 86 -11.97 -14.10 15.74
N SER A 87 -11.85 -12.81 16.02
CA SER A 87 -12.96 -12.03 16.59
C SER A 87 -14.18 -12.02 15.67
N MET A 88 -13.98 -11.82 14.35
CA MET A 88 -15.03 -11.91 13.35
C MET A 88 -15.66 -13.31 13.29
N ILE A 89 -14.85 -14.38 13.25
CA ILE A 89 -15.33 -15.76 13.21
C ILE A 89 -16.16 -16.09 14.47
N HIS A 90 -15.68 -15.70 15.65
CA HIS A 90 -16.43 -15.92 16.90
C HIS A 90 -17.74 -15.14 16.92
N PHE A 91 -17.74 -13.90 16.43
CA PHE A 91 -18.97 -13.12 16.27
C PHE A 91 -19.97 -13.85 15.36
N LEU A 92 -19.54 -14.29 14.19
CA LEU A 92 -20.39 -15.03 13.25
C LEU A 92 -20.91 -16.36 13.84
N LYS A 93 -20.22 -16.95 14.80
CA LYS A 93 -20.61 -18.16 15.54
C LYS A 93 -21.48 -17.87 16.76
N ASP A 94 -21.89 -16.62 17.00
CA ASP A 94 -22.58 -16.15 18.21
C ASP A 94 -21.80 -16.35 19.52
N ASP A 95 -20.47 -16.57 19.45
CA ASP A 95 -19.57 -16.65 20.60
C ASP A 95 -18.97 -15.27 20.94
N MET A 96 -19.84 -14.40 21.46
CA MET A 96 -19.51 -13.01 21.74
C MET A 96 -18.37 -12.83 22.74
N LYS A 97 -18.26 -13.75 23.73
CA LYS A 97 -17.19 -13.66 24.75
C LYS A 97 -15.82 -13.95 24.16
N SER A 98 -15.70 -15.02 23.39
CA SER A 98 -14.44 -15.33 22.70
C SER A 98 -14.05 -14.25 21.69
N ALA A 99 -15.03 -13.63 21.02
CA ALA A 99 -14.77 -12.50 20.12
C ALA A 99 -14.11 -11.32 20.87
N LEU A 100 -14.62 -10.93 22.04
CA LEU A 100 -14.01 -9.87 22.88
C LEU A 100 -12.61 -10.24 23.37
N GLU A 101 -12.37 -11.50 23.74
CA GLU A 101 -11.04 -11.97 24.15
C GLU A 101 -10.01 -11.84 23.01
N GLU A 102 -10.40 -12.14 21.79
CA GLU A 102 -9.52 -12.00 20.62
C GLU A 102 -9.28 -10.52 20.26
N ILE A 103 -10.29 -9.65 20.36
CA ILE A 103 -10.11 -8.19 20.20
C ILE A 103 -9.08 -7.68 21.21
N GLU A 104 -9.18 -8.08 22.48
CA GLU A 104 -8.24 -7.64 23.51
C GLU A 104 -6.81 -8.15 23.30
N LYS A 105 -6.64 -9.38 22.76
CA LYS A 105 -5.34 -9.90 22.38
C LYS A 105 -4.72 -9.10 21.23
N GLY A 106 -5.50 -8.77 20.21
CA GLY A 106 -5.04 -7.95 19.08
C GLY A 106 -4.70 -6.52 19.50
N ARG A 107 -5.52 -5.90 20.38
CA ARG A 107 -5.28 -4.55 20.92
C ARG A 107 -3.94 -4.44 21.65
N LYS A 108 -3.51 -5.48 22.38
CA LYS A 108 -2.19 -5.52 23.04
C LYS A 108 -1.01 -5.54 22.09
N LEU A 109 -1.22 -5.84 20.82
CA LEU A 109 -0.20 -5.87 19.79
C LEU A 109 -0.10 -4.54 19.01
N THR A 110 -0.99 -3.59 19.26
CA THR A 110 -0.97 -2.29 18.59
C THR A 110 0.22 -1.46 19.01
N GLU A 111 0.80 -0.72 18.07
CA GLU A 111 1.97 0.13 18.27
C GLU A 111 1.62 1.61 18.16
N LYS A 112 0.67 1.97 17.27
CA LYS A 112 0.16 3.33 17.17
C LYS A 112 -0.80 3.65 18.33
N GLU A 113 -0.77 4.89 18.78
CA GLU A 113 -1.63 5.31 19.90
C GLU A 113 -3.12 5.25 19.53
N SER A 114 -3.48 5.68 18.32
CA SER A 114 -4.88 5.61 17.84
C SER A 114 -5.40 4.18 17.76
N ASP A 115 -4.57 3.23 17.28
CA ASP A 115 -4.95 1.81 17.20
C ASP A 115 -5.36 1.22 18.57
N LYS A 116 -4.82 1.74 19.68
CA LYS A 116 -5.22 1.27 21.02
C LYS A 116 -6.70 1.51 21.31
N TYR A 117 -7.26 2.56 20.74
CA TYR A 117 -8.68 2.91 20.84
C TYR A 117 -9.49 2.29 19.72
N MET A 118 -8.99 2.34 18.48
CA MET A 118 -9.77 2.07 17.28
C MET A 118 -9.70 0.62 16.77
N TYR A 119 -8.77 -0.21 17.29
CA TYR A 119 -8.65 -1.60 16.86
C TYR A 119 -9.96 -2.39 17.12
N ASN A 120 -10.63 -2.79 16.06
CA ASN A 120 -11.94 -3.47 16.06
C ASN A 120 -13.01 -2.77 16.93
N PHE A 121 -12.91 -1.46 17.09
CA PHE A 121 -13.72 -0.66 18.00
C PHE A 121 -15.24 -0.87 17.82
N THR A 122 -15.74 -0.79 16.59
CA THR A 122 -17.18 -0.93 16.32
C THR A 122 -17.71 -2.33 16.64
N LEU A 123 -16.94 -3.37 16.35
CA LEU A 123 -17.29 -4.76 16.70
C LEU A 123 -17.25 -4.96 18.22
N ASP A 124 -16.24 -4.42 18.90
CA ASP A 124 -16.09 -4.46 20.35
C ASP A 124 -17.31 -3.85 21.05
N GLU A 125 -17.67 -2.62 20.70
CA GLU A 125 -18.80 -1.92 21.33
C GLU A 125 -20.16 -2.50 20.95
N PHE A 126 -20.33 -3.01 19.73
CA PHE A 126 -21.52 -3.74 19.33
C PHE A 126 -21.72 -4.98 20.21
N ILE A 127 -20.68 -5.80 20.37
CA ILE A 127 -20.73 -7.02 21.18
C ILE A 127 -21.02 -6.70 22.65
N LYS A 128 -20.31 -5.73 23.24
CA LYS A 128 -20.54 -5.32 24.64
C LYS A 128 -21.97 -4.90 24.86
N THR A 129 -22.52 -4.06 23.98
CA THR A 129 -23.89 -3.62 24.06
C THR A 129 -24.87 -4.78 23.93
N ARG A 130 -24.64 -5.71 23.01
CA ARG A 130 -25.49 -6.88 22.79
C ARG A 130 -25.49 -7.83 24.01
N LEU A 131 -24.37 -7.96 24.70
CA LEU A 131 -24.26 -8.75 25.94
C LEU A 131 -24.93 -8.07 27.13
N GLU A 132 -24.85 -6.75 27.23
CA GLU A 132 -25.48 -5.97 28.31
C GLU A 132 -26.99 -5.92 28.13
N TYR A 133 -27.47 -5.82 26.90
CA TYR A 133 -28.90 -5.64 26.58
C TYR A 133 -29.43 -6.81 25.72
N SER A 134 -29.19 -8.03 26.16
CA SER A 134 -29.52 -9.26 25.40
C SER A 134 -31.02 -9.46 25.15
N ASP A 135 -31.88 -8.87 25.95
CA ASP A 135 -33.34 -9.06 25.90
C ASP A 135 -34.08 -7.95 25.15
N LEU A 136 -33.39 -6.90 24.70
CA LEU A 136 -34.02 -5.79 23.98
C LEU A 136 -34.46 -6.20 22.58
N GLN A 137 -35.60 -5.65 22.15
CA GLN A 137 -35.99 -5.71 20.74
C GLN A 137 -35.08 -4.82 19.89
N GLU A 138 -35.07 -5.03 18.58
CA GLU A 138 -34.11 -4.41 17.67
C GLU A 138 -34.07 -2.88 17.72
N ASP A 139 -35.23 -2.22 17.75
CA ASP A 139 -35.30 -0.75 17.83
C ASP A 139 -34.79 -0.22 19.18
N GLU A 140 -35.12 -0.91 20.28
CA GLU A 140 -34.61 -0.57 21.62
C GLU A 140 -33.09 -0.83 21.72
N PHE A 141 -32.62 -1.89 21.09
CA PHE A 141 -31.17 -2.17 20.99
C PHE A 141 -30.44 -1.09 20.23
N LYS A 142 -30.96 -0.61 19.09
CA LYS A 142 -30.34 0.49 18.32
C LYS A 142 -30.14 1.75 19.18
N GLU A 143 -31.15 2.12 19.96
CA GLU A 143 -31.05 3.28 20.88
C GLU A 143 -29.99 3.05 21.98
N ALA A 144 -29.97 1.85 22.59
CA ALA A 144 -28.96 1.51 23.59
C ALA A 144 -27.55 1.51 22.98
N PHE A 145 -27.38 0.94 21.79
CA PHE A 145 -26.10 0.90 21.09
C PHE A 145 -25.61 2.30 20.69
N LYS A 146 -26.54 3.16 20.22
CA LYS A 146 -26.24 4.56 19.92
C LYS A 146 -25.75 5.31 21.17
N ALA A 147 -26.40 5.11 22.31
CA ALA A 147 -26.01 5.74 23.56
C ALA A 147 -24.64 5.26 24.06
N ASN A 148 -24.40 3.94 24.05
CA ASN A 148 -23.11 3.35 24.46
C ASN A 148 -21.98 3.80 23.56
N LEU A 149 -22.15 3.70 22.24
CA LEU A 149 -21.15 4.11 21.26
C LEU A 149 -20.78 5.60 21.43
N SER A 150 -21.78 6.47 21.60
CA SER A 150 -21.55 7.89 21.87
C SER A 150 -20.77 8.11 23.17
N SER A 151 -21.12 7.40 24.23
CA SER A 151 -20.46 7.52 25.54
C SER A 151 -18.99 7.10 25.49
N VAL A 152 -18.69 6.02 24.75
CA VAL A 152 -17.31 5.54 24.63
C VAL A 152 -16.48 6.49 23.77
N LEU A 153 -17.02 6.99 22.65
CA LEU A 153 -16.34 8.00 21.83
C LEU A 153 -16.02 9.26 22.63
N GLU A 154 -16.95 9.80 23.41
CA GLU A 154 -16.73 10.97 24.26
C GLU A 154 -15.62 10.76 25.32
N SER A 155 -15.25 9.53 25.62
CA SER A 155 -14.14 9.19 26.52
C SER A 155 -12.77 9.14 25.82
N MET A 156 -12.74 9.17 24.49
CA MET A 156 -11.49 9.09 23.71
C MET A 156 -10.86 10.47 23.51
N PRO A 157 -9.53 10.57 23.47
CA PRO A 157 -8.84 11.81 23.12
C PRO A 157 -9.00 12.06 21.61
N PHE A 158 -9.81 13.05 21.24
CA PHE A 158 -10.13 13.34 19.83
C PHE A 158 -8.88 13.57 18.98
N GLU A 159 -7.89 14.28 19.50
CA GLU A 159 -6.62 14.57 18.82
C GLU A 159 -5.81 13.31 18.45
N VAL A 160 -6.07 12.19 19.12
CA VAL A 160 -5.40 10.91 18.84
C VAL A 160 -6.17 10.10 17.78
N VAL A 161 -7.51 10.18 17.82
CA VAL A 161 -8.39 9.33 16.96
C VAL A 161 -9.01 10.08 15.78
N GLN A 162 -8.68 11.36 15.61
CA GLN A 162 -9.31 12.23 14.61
C GLN A 162 -9.28 11.64 13.20
N GLU A 163 -8.11 11.20 12.73
CA GLU A 163 -7.96 10.62 11.38
C GLU A 163 -8.82 9.37 11.20
N ASP A 164 -8.86 8.50 12.22
CA ASP A 164 -9.70 7.29 12.20
C ASP A 164 -11.19 7.65 12.13
N ILE A 165 -11.62 8.65 12.90
CA ILE A 165 -13.02 9.12 12.91
C ILE A 165 -13.40 9.73 11.55
N GLU A 166 -12.52 10.51 10.94
CA GLU A 166 -12.69 11.06 9.59
C GLU A 166 -12.80 9.95 8.55
N GLY A 167 -11.90 8.98 8.59
CA GLY A 167 -11.93 7.81 7.71
C GLY A 167 -13.20 6.97 7.88
N MET A 168 -13.67 6.77 9.13
CA MET A 168 -14.92 6.06 9.40
C MET A 168 -16.13 6.80 8.86
N THR A 169 -16.25 8.11 9.09
CA THR A 169 -17.37 8.91 8.54
C THR A 169 -17.41 8.81 7.01
N GLY A 170 -16.26 8.90 6.34
CA GLY A 170 -16.14 8.73 4.90
C GLY A 170 -16.57 7.35 4.40
N SER A 171 -16.15 6.28 5.09
CA SER A 171 -16.49 4.90 4.76
C SER A 171 -17.97 4.58 4.94
N LEU A 172 -18.59 5.11 6.00
CA LEU A 172 -20.02 4.93 6.28
C LEU A 172 -20.91 5.59 5.22
N ASP A 173 -20.43 6.65 4.56
CA ASP A 173 -21.18 7.31 3.48
C ASP A 173 -21.36 6.42 2.25
N ILE A 174 -20.38 5.57 1.97
CA ILE A 174 -20.41 4.65 0.83
C ILE A 174 -20.90 3.25 1.18
N ALA A 175 -21.14 2.94 2.44
CA ALA A 175 -21.64 1.64 2.90
C ALA A 175 -23.10 1.43 2.47
N LYS A 176 -23.29 1.06 1.22
CA LYS A 176 -24.60 0.79 0.60
C LYS A 176 -24.66 -0.63 0.02
N PRO A 177 -25.82 -1.31 0.11
CA PRO A 177 -25.96 -2.69 -0.35
C PRO A 177 -25.57 -2.92 -1.81
N ASN A 178 -25.93 -2.00 -2.72
CA ASN A 178 -25.60 -2.10 -4.14
C ASN A 178 -24.09 -2.04 -4.40
N LEU A 179 -23.34 -1.20 -3.67
CA LEU A 179 -21.89 -1.12 -3.82
C LEU A 179 -21.22 -2.40 -3.31
N ILE A 180 -21.63 -2.90 -2.14
CA ILE A 180 -21.10 -4.15 -1.58
C ILE A 180 -21.41 -5.33 -2.49
N GLN A 181 -22.64 -5.41 -3.00
CA GLN A 181 -23.02 -6.42 -3.98
C GLN A 181 -22.18 -6.33 -5.25
N GLY A 182 -21.98 -5.12 -5.79
CA GLY A 182 -21.13 -4.90 -6.97
C GLY A 182 -19.69 -5.33 -6.77
N MET A 183 -19.11 -5.09 -5.59
CA MET A 183 -17.77 -5.58 -5.23
C MET A 183 -17.74 -7.12 -5.15
N ILE A 184 -18.74 -7.74 -4.55
CA ILE A 184 -18.85 -9.22 -4.47
C ILE A 184 -18.97 -9.81 -5.87
N GLU A 185 -19.90 -9.35 -6.68
CA GLU A 185 -20.16 -9.87 -8.02
C GLU A 185 -19.05 -9.54 -9.03
N GLY A 186 -18.43 -8.36 -8.92
CA GLY A 186 -17.41 -7.88 -9.85
C GLY A 186 -15.98 -8.29 -9.51
N GLN A 187 -15.67 -8.55 -8.24
CA GLN A 187 -14.31 -8.87 -7.81
C GLN A 187 -14.18 -10.29 -7.25
N MET A 188 -15.05 -10.71 -6.33
CA MET A 188 -14.94 -12.04 -5.71
C MET A 188 -15.42 -13.14 -6.65
N GLN A 189 -16.61 -12.98 -7.25
CA GLN A 189 -17.22 -14.03 -8.07
C GLN A 189 -16.36 -14.44 -9.27
N PRO A 190 -15.74 -13.53 -10.04
CA PRO A 190 -14.87 -13.95 -11.14
C PRO A 190 -13.63 -14.74 -10.70
N ILE A 191 -13.14 -14.52 -9.46
CA ILE A 191 -12.04 -15.31 -8.88
C ILE A 191 -12.54 -16.71 -8.54
N ILE A 192 -13.72 -16.82 -7.92
CA ILE A 192 -14.35 -18.11 -7.60
C ILE A 192 -14.57 -18.93 -8.88
N ASP A 193 -15.08 -18.28 -9.93
CA ASP A 193 -15.36 -18.92 -11.22
C ASP A 193 -14.07 -19.43 -11.90
N LYS A 194 -12.97 -18.67 -11.82
CA LYS A 194 -11.67 -19.04 -12.39
C LYS A 194 -10.91 -20.06 -11.54
N ALA A 195 -10.93 -19.91 -10.23
CA ALA A 195 -10.26 -20.80 -9.29
C ALA A 195 -10.96 -22.17 -9.18
N GLY A 196 -12.18 -22.28 -9.71
CA GLY A 196 -13.00 -23.47 -9.56
C GLY A 196 -13.45 -23.63 -8.10
N LYS A 197 -13.30 -24.86 -7.55
CA LYS A 197 -13.76 -25.11 -6.17
C LYS A 197 -12.74 -24.65 -5.10
N GLN A 198 -11.46 -24.54 -5.45
CA GLN A 198 -10.40 -24.20 -4.49
C GLN A 198 -10.05 -22.71 -4.52
N VAL A 199 -10.64 -21.95 -3.60
CA VAL A 199 -10.37 -20.52 -3.48
C VAL A 199 -9.30 -20.23 -2.41
N PRO A 200 -8.47 -19.19 -2.61
CA PRO A 200 -7.47 -18.79 -1.63
C PRO A 200 -8.11 -18.16 -0.38
N LYS A 201 -7.42 -18.26 0.76
CA LYS A 201 -7.82 -17.74 2.07
C LYS A 201 -8.39 -16.32 2.03
N PHE A 202 -7.81 -15.43 1.23
CA PHE A 202 -8.27 -14.04 1.19
C PHE A 202 -9.70 -13.90 0.65
N ILE A 203 -10.14 -14.76 -0.27
CA ILE A 203 -11.55 -14.79 -0.76
C ILE A 203 -12.49 -15.24 0.37
N VAL A 204 -12.10 -16.26 1.14
CA VAL A 204 -12.87 -16.69 2.31
C VAL A 204 -13.03 -15.56 3.32
N LEU A 205 -11.92 -14.87 3.64
CA LEU A 205 -11.95 -13.70 4.53
C LEU A 205 -12.85 -12.58 3.98
N GLN A 206 -12.83 -12.32 2.68
CA GLN A 206 -13.73 -11.34 2.06
C GLN A 206 -15.20 -11.75 2.15
N ILE A 207 -15.53 -13.03 1.97
CA ILE A 207 -16.90 -13.55 2.15
C ILE A 207 -17.36 -13.36 3.60
N LEU A 208 -16.52 -13.70 4.59
CA LEU A 208 -16.85 -13.54 6.00
C LEU A 208 -17.00 -12.06 6.40
N ASN A 209 -16.12 -11.18 5.90
CA ASN A 209 -16.22 -9.74 6.10
C ASN A 209 -17.48 -9.15 5.45
N ALA A 210 -17.85 -9.62 4.26
CA ALA A 210 -19.11 -9.22 3.64
C ALA A 210 -20.32 -9.65 4.50
N ALA A 211 -20.33 -10.88 5.01
CA ALA A 211 -21.36 -11.34 5.92
C ALA A 211 -21.44 -10.49 7.20
N LEU A 212 -20.29 -10.19 7.82
CA LEU A 212 -20.22 -9.28 8.97
C LEU A 212 -20.80 -7.90 8.62
N THR A 213 -20.50 -7.39 7.43
CA THR A 213 -21.03 -6.11 6.95
C THR A 213 -22.55 -6.13 6.84
N TYR A 214 -23.14 -7.19 6.30
CA TYR A 214 -24.58 -7.36 6.22
C TYR A 214 -25.24 -7.55 7.60
N ASP A 215 -24.57 -8.25 8.53
CA ASP A 215 -25.12 -8.55 9.85
C ASP A 215 -25.00 -7.37 10.84
N MET A 216 -23.89 -6.64 10.80
CA MET A 216 -23.55 -5.67 11.86
C MET A 216 -23.45 -4.22 11.36
N TYR A 217 -23.03 -3.99 10.12
CA TYR A 217 -22.85 -2.60 9.67
C TYR A 217 -24.08 -2.04 8.98
N LEU A 218 -24.53 -2.66 7.89
CA LEU A 218 -25.62 -2.11 7.07
C LEU A 218 -26.91 -1.82 7.83
N PRO A 219 -27.36 -2.65 8.81
CA PRO A 219 -28.60 -2.37 9.56
C PRO A 219 -28.51 -1.14 10.47
N TYR A 220 -27.29 -0.69 10.78
CA TYR A 220 -27.05 0.36 11.77
C TYR A 220 -26.40 1.62 11.19
N VAL A 221 -26.00 1.62 9.90
CA VAL A 221 -25.26 2.73 9.26
C VAL A 221 -26.00 4.05 9.44
N ASP A 222 -27.24 4.13 8.98
CA ASP A 222 -27.94 5.41 8.87
C ASP A 222 -28.56 5.87 10.22
N GLU A 223 -28.90 4.92 11.13
CA GLU A 223 -29.56 5.24 12.39
C GLU A 223 -28.61 5.36 13.59
N VAL A 224 -27.47 4.63 13.56
CA VAL A 224 -26.52 4.59 14.68
C VAL A 224 -25.16 5.14 14.29
N TYR A 225 -24.43 4.47 13.38
CA TYR A 225 -23.03 4.82 13.14
C TYR A 225 -22.85 6.24 12.62
N LYS A 226 -23.53 6.61 11.52
CA LYS A 226 -23.39 7.95 10.93
C LYS A 226 -23.71 9.07 11.92
N PRO A 227 -24.87 9.10 12.57
CA PRO A 227 -25.19 10.20 13.49
C PRO A 227 -24.23 10.26 14.67
N VAL A 228 -23.74 9.12 15.18
CA VAL A 228 -22.84 9.10 16.33
C VAL A 228 -21.45 9.62 15.94
N PHE A 229 -20.83 9.07 14.89
CA PHE A 229 -19.51 9.51 14.46
C PHE A 229 -19.51 10.96 13.97
N GLN A 230 -20.54 11.37 13.22
CA GLN A 230 -20.67 12.75 12.76
C GLN A 230 -20.86 13.72 13.94
N THR A 231 -21.69 13.39 14.92
CA THR A 231 -21.89 14.24 16.10
C THR A 231 -20.60 14.38 16.91
N TYR A 232 -19.89 13.26 17.13
CA TYR A 232 -18.60 13.29 17.83
C TYR A 232 -17.57 14.15 17.09
N TYR A 233 -17.47 13.99 15.76
CA TYR A 233 -16.60 14.82 14.92
C TYR A 233 -16.98 16.29 15.02
N ASP A 234 -18.23 16.65 14.80
CA ASP A 234 -18.70 18.04 14.80
C ASP A 234 -18.51 18.75 16.16
N ASN A 235 -18.59 18.00 17.26
CA ASN A 235 -18.42 18.54 18.59
C ASN A 235 -16.95 18.79 18.98
N HIS A 236 -16.02 18.02 18.41
CA HIS A 236 -14.62 18.01 18.86
C HIS A 236 -13.65 18.53 17.79
N HIS A 237 -14.07 18.49 16.50
CA HIS A 237 -13.22 18.98 15.44
C HIS A 237 -12.96 20.47 15.59
N VAL A 238 -11.66 20.80 15.60
CA VAL A 238 -11.19 22.18 15.57
C VAL A 238 -10.32 22.31 14.35
N ASP A 239 -10.57 23.31 13.51
CA ASP A 239 -9.68 23.62 12.40
C ASP A 239 -8.28 23.96 12.93
N VAL A 240 -7.42 22.96 13.01
CA VAL A 240 -6.02 23.15 13.41
C VAL A 240 -5.26 23.59 12.18
N VAL A 241 -4.62 24.75 12.26
CA VAL A 241 -3.64 25.16 11.25
C VAL A 241 -2.41 24.29 11.43
N MET A 242 -2.27 23.27 10.60
CA MET A 242 -1.09 22.41 10.59
C MET A 242 0.17 23.25 10.29
N VAL A 243 1.21 23.04 11.08
CA VAL A 243 2.48 23.74 10.91
C VAL A 243 3.30 23.05 9.83
N ASP A 244 3.45 23.70 8.68
CA ASP A 244 4.28 23.18 7.60
C ASP A 244 5.76 23.33 7.90
N ILE A 245 6.36 22.26 8.45
CA ILE A 245 7.79 22.23 8.78
C ILE A 245 8.70 22.17 7.53
N TRP A 246 8.14 21.81 6.36
CA TRP A 246 8.91 21.63 5.13
C TRP A 246 9.28 22.94 4.46
N LYS A 247 8.49 24.01 4.65
CA LYS A 247 8.78 25.34 4.11
C LYS A 247 10.12 25.90 4.57
N GLU A 248 10.49 25.64 5.82
CA GLU A 248 11.76 26.10 6.39
C GLU A 248 12.93 25.16 6.04
N ARG A 249 12.64 23.92 5.61
CA ARG A 249 13.64 22.92 5.30
C ARG A 249 14.01 22.86 3.81
N ASP A 250 13.05 23.21 2.95
CA ASP A 250 13.23 23.12 1.50
C ASP A 250 14.18 24.21 0.99
N VAL A 251 14.81 23.94 -0.15
CA VAL A 251 15.70 24.83 -0.86
C VAL A 251 15.32 24.86 -2.32
N SER A 252 15.03 26.03 -2.83
CA SER A 252 14.85 26.25 -4.28
C SER A 252 16.04 27.01 -4.83
N PHE A 253 16.63 26.47 -5.90
CA PHE A 253 17.71 27.13 -6.60
C PHE A 253 17.19 28.19 -7.57
N LYS A 254 17.93 29.28 -7.72
CA LYS A 254 17.67 30.30 -8.74
C LYS A 254 18.38 29.91 -10.04
N ASP A 255 17.84 30.34 -11.16
CA ASP A 255 18.36 30.03 -12.48
C ASP A 255 19.77 30.55 -12.74
N ASP A 256 20.16 31.66 -12.08
CA ASP A 256 21.45 32.33 -12.23
C ASP A 256 22.61 31.70 -11.43
N LEU A 257 22.34 30.63 -10.67
CA LEU A 257 23.39 29.90 -9.96
C LEU A 257 24.21 29.04 -10.92
N ASP A 258 25.54 29.08 -10.74
CA ASP A 258 26.48 28.22 -11.46
C ASP A 258 26.45 26.82 -10.83
N LEU A 259 25.59 25.98 -11.35
CA LEU A 259 25.32 24.62 -10.87
C LEU A 259 25.35 23.63 -12.04
N ASP A 260 25.74 22.41 -11.78
CA ASP A 260 25.83 21.36 -12.78
C ASP A 260 24.47 20.70 -13.07
N PRO A 261 24.19 20.31 -14.33
CA PRO A 261 23.00 19.54 -14.65
C PRO A 261 23.08 18.12 -14.09
N VAL A 262 21.95 17.63 -13.56
CA VAL A 262 21.84 16.28 -12.98
C VAL A 262 20.71 15.53 -13.67
N VAL A 263 21.03 14.39 -14.27
CA VAL A 263 20.02 13.51 -14.88
C VAL A 263 19.34 12.66 -13.81
N ILE A 264 18.02 12.72 -13.78
CA ILE A 264 17.13 12.00 -12.87
C ILE A 264 16.31 11.00 -13.68
N GLY A 265 16.40 9.72 -13.40
CA GLY A 265 15.52 8.70 -13.96
C GLY A 265 14.20 8.62 -13.19
N ILE A 266 13.08 8.78 -13.87
CA ILE A 266 11.75 8.48 -13.31
C ILE A 266 11.32 7.12 -13.84
N TRP A 267 11.59 6.09 -13.07
CA TRP A 267 11.25 4.71 -13.39
C TRP A 267 9.89 4.37 -12.81
N ASP A 268 8.82 4.69 -13.55
CA ASP A 268 7.45 4.71 -13.06
C ASP A 268 6.45 4.37 -14.19
N SER A 269 5.16 4.60 -13.97
CA SER A 269 4.07 4.29 -14.91
C SER A 269 4.05 5.14 -16.20
N GLY A 270 4.92 6.14 -16.30
CA GLY A 270 5.05 7.03 -17.46
C GLY A 270 4.96 8.51 -17.09
N VAL A 271 5.52 9.36 -17.93
CA VAL A 271 5.62 10.80 -17.71
C VAL A 271 5.11 11.56 -18.92
N ASP A 272 4.23 12.54 -18.71
CA ASP A 272 3.95 13.60 -19.67
C ASP A 272 5.05 14.67 -19.52
N GLU A 273 6.13 14.53 -20.26
CA GLU A 273 7.25 15.48 -20.20
C GLU A 273 6.88 16.88 -20.70
N SER A 274 5.78 17.00 -21.46
CA SER A 274 5.34 18.29 -22.01
C SER A 274 4.87 19.27 -20.93
N VAL A 275 4.45 18.78 -19.77
CA VAL A 275 3.97 19.60 -18.65
C VAL A 275 5.08 20.04 -17.70
N LEU A 276 6.26 19.44 -17.80
CA LEU A 276 7.42 19.85 -17.04
C LEU A 276 8.05 21.12 -17.62
N PRO A 277 8.70 21.97 -16.80
CA PRO A 277 9.49 23.08 -17.32
C PRO A 277 10.48 22.60 -18.39
N GLU A 278 10.69 23.39 -19.43
CA GLU A 278 11.54 23.00 -20.57
C GLU A 278 12.97 22.68 -20.12
N GLU A 279 13.51 23.47 -19.21
CA GLU A 279 14.81 23.29 -18.62
C GLU A 279 14.97 21.98 -17.82
N ASN A 280 13.87 21.39 -17.37
CA ASN A 280 13.87 20.13 -16.62
C ASN A 280 13.69 18.89 -17.50
N ARG A 281 13.53 19.01 -18.80
CA ARG A 281 13.40 17.87 -19.69
C ARG A 281 14.79 17.34 -20.08
N TRP A 282 14.97 16.05 -19.90
CA TRP A 282 16.15 15.38 -20.49
C TRP A 282 15.93 15.15 -21.98
N ILE A 283 16.95 15.37 -22.78
CA ILE A 283 16.88 15.21 -24.24
C ILE A 283 18.09 14.41 -24.71
N ASN A 284 17.84 13.26 -25.36
CA ASN A 284 18.85 12.55 -26.11
C ASN A 284 19.13 13.31 -27.41
N GLY A 285 20.22 14.08 -27.43
CA GLY A 285 20.60 14.91 -28.57
C GLY A 285 21.06 14.12 -29.82
N LEU A 286 21.24 12.80 -29.70
CA LEU A 286 21.61 11.93 -30.80
C LEU A 286 20.41 11.35 -31.53
N GLU A 287 19.22 11.38 -30.90
CA GLU A 287 17.98 10.84 -31.42
C GLU A 287 17.15 11.86 -32.21
N LYS A 288 16.34 11.34 -33.13
CA LYS A 288 15.35 12.09 -33.92
C LYS A 288 14.06 11.29 -33.99
N ARG A 289 12.93 11.97 -34.03
CA ARG A 289 11.62 11.32 -34.16
C ARG A 289 11.38 10.90 -35.63
N ASP A 290 12.04 9.82 -36.07
CA ASP A 290 12.00 9.32 -37.45
C ASP A 290 11.75 7.81 -37.56
N GLY A 291 11.43 7.15 -36.43
CA GLY A 291 11.16 5.73 -36.34
C GLY A 291 12.44 4.86 -36.44
N LYS A 292 13.62 5.42 -36.14
CA LYS A 292 14.89 4.71 -36.15
C LYS A 292 15.61 4.92 -34.83
N ASP A 293 16.48 3.99 -34.53
CA ASP A 293 17.49 4.06 -33.49
C ASP A 293 18.71 4.74 -34.09
N ASN A 294 18.89 6.06 -33.86
CA ASN A 294 19.91 6.86 -34.51
C ASN A 294 21.25 6.76 -33.80
N ASP A 295 21.29 6.43 -32.51
CA ASP A 295 22.53 6.29 -31.73
C ASP A 295 22.96 4.82 -31.52
N ASN A 296 22.17 3.87 -32.01
CA ASN A 296 22.39 2.42 -31.94
C ASN A 296 22.46 1.87 -30.51
N ASN A 297 21.70 2.47 -29.58
CA ASN A 297 21.57 2.03 -28.19
C ASN A 297 20.52 0.93 -28.02
N GLY A 298 19.76 0.58 -29.07
CA GLY A 298 18.73 -0.44 -29.12
C GLY A 298 17.34 0.09 -28.76
N PHE A 299 17.16 1.41 -28.60
CA PHE A 299 15.86 2.07 -28.44
C PHE A 299 15.59 2.99 -29.63
N VAL A 300 14.36 3.02 -30.08
CA VAL A 300 13.92 3.84 -31.21
C VAL A 300 13.27 5.10 -30.69
N ASP A 301 13.63 6.26 -31.25
CA ASP A 301 13.03 7.56 -30.89
C ASP A 301 13.06 7.87 -29.37
N ASP A 302 14.07 7.45 -28.63
CA ASP A 302 14.21 7.62 -27.19
C ASP A 302 14.65 9.03 -26.76
N ILE A 303 14.02 10.05 -27.36
CA ILE A 303 14.37 11.46 -27.20
C ILE A 303 14.28 11.94 -25.75
N ASN A 304 13.24 11.52 -25.01
CA ASN A 304 13.03 11.92 -23.62
C ASN A 304 13.08 10.74 -22.63
N GLY A 305 13.45 9.55 -23.14
CA GLY A 305 13.51 8.32 -22.36
C GLY A 305 12.95 7.11 -23.08
N VAL A 306 12.62 6.07 -22.34
CA VAL A 306 12.22 4.76 -22.89
C VAL A 306 10.94 4.25 -22.25
N GLY A 307 10.19 3.41 -22.99
CA GLY A 307 8.97 2.79 -22.49
C GLY A 307 8.95 1.28 -22.66
N PHE A 308 8.20 0.60 -21.78
CA PHE A 308 7.99 -0.85 -21.87
C PHE A 308 6.50 -1.18 -21.67
N ASP A 309 5.97 -2.10 -22.46
CA ASP A 309 4.60 -2.61 -22.32
C ASP A 309 4.45 -3.62 -21.16
N LEU A 310 3.24 -4.14 -20.96
CA LEU A 310 2.95 -5.16 -19.92
C LEU A 310 3.80 -6.43 -20.03
N ASN A 311 4.34 -6.72 -21.21
CA ASN A 311 5.16 -7.90 -21.47
C ASN A 311 6.67 -7.59 -21.41
N GLY A 312 7.05 -6.34 -21.11
CA GLY A 312 8.44 -5.90 -21.10
C GLY A 312 9.03 -5.62 -22.49
N ASN A 313 8.21 -5.52 -23.54
CA ASN A 313 8.68 -5.10 -24.86
C ASN A 313 8.87 -3.59 -24.92
N LYS A 314 9.89 -3.16 -25.66
CA LYS A 314 10.17 -1.74 -25.87
C LYS A 314 9.08 -1.07 -26.68
N VAL A 315 8.69 0.13 -26.26
CA VAL A 315 7.71 1.00 -26.92
C VAL A 315 8.21 2.45 -26.89
N THR A 316 7.70 3.28 -27.78
CA THR A 316 8.14 4.69 -27.91
C THR A 316 7.30 5.67 -27.08
N GLU A 317 6.09 5.27 -26.67
CA GLU A 317 5.22 6.11 -25.87
C GLU A 317 5.70 6.16 -24.41
N LEU A 318 5.95 7.35 -23.90
CA LEU A 318 6.43 7.59 -22.54
C LEU A 318 5.31 7.80 -21.51
N LEU A 319 4.09 8.02 -21.95
CA LEU A 319 2.92 8.12 -21.09
C LEU A 319 2.13 6.81 -21.09
N PHE A 320 1.51 6.47 -19.95
CA PHE A 320 0.69 5.27 -19.85
C PHE A 320 -0.44 5.29 -20.91
N PRO A 321 -0.66 4.21 -21.68
CA PRO A 321 -1.63 4.22 -22.76
C PRO A 321 -3.06 4.18 -22.23
N ILE A 322 -3.82 5.21 -22.48
CA ILE A 322 -5.28 5.21 -22.29
C ILE A 322 -5.91 4.84 -23.64
N LYS A 323 -6.67 3.74 -23.68
CA LYS A 323 -7.21 3.17 -24.93
C LYS A 323 -8.16 4.06 -25.72
N GLU A 324 -8.82 4.99 -25.05
CA GLU A 324 -9.59 6.05 -25.68
C GLU A 324 -9.53 7.29 -24.78
N LYS A 325 -9.37 8.48 -25.34
CA LYS A 325 -9.64 9.70 -24.58
C LYS A 325 -11.13 9.69 -24.22
N ASN A 326 -11.43 9.08 -23.09
CA ASN A 326 -12.77 9.10 -22.54
C ASN A 326 -13.16 10.58 -22.42
N SER A 327 -14.31 10.95 -22.95
CA SER A 327 -14.84 12.33 -22.86
C SER A 327 -14.96 12.84 -21.41
N ASN A 328 -14.81 11.94 -20.44
CA ASN A 328 -14.91 12.18 -19.00
C ASN A 328 -13.55 12.15 -18.27
N TYR A 329 -12.41 12.31 -18.96
CA TYR A 329 -11.07 12.30 -18.34
C TYR A 329 -10.99 13.17 -17.08
N GLN A 330 -11.41 14.43 -17.16
CA GLN A 330 -11.38 15.35 -16.02
C GLN A 330 -12.22 14.88 -14.83
N GLN A 331 -13.32 14.18 -15.09
CA GLN A 331 -14.16 13.62 -14.04
C GLN A 331 -13.48 12.43 -13.34
N TYR A 332 -12.83 11.54 -14.11
CA TYR A 332 -12.09 10.43 -13.52
C TYR A 332 -10.87 10.91 -12.71
N GLU A 333 -10.21 11.98 -13.12
CA GLU A 333 -9.13 12.60 -12.34
C GLU A 333 -9.62 13.11 -10.98
N LYS A 334 -10.80 13.73 -10.92
CA LYS A 334 -11.42 14.13 -9.65
C LYS A 334 -11.78 12.92 -8.80
N TYR A 335 -12.37 11.89 -9.39
CA TYR A 335 -12.71 10.67 -8.67
C TYR A 335 -11.48 9.93 -8.17
N LEU A 336 -10.39 9.92 -8.93
CA LEU A 336 -9.12 9.39 -8.47
C LEU A 336 -8.57 10.16 -7.26
N LYS A 337 -8.58 11.51 -7.34
CA LYS A 337 -8.20 12.35 -6.18
C LYS A 337 -9.09 12.02 -4.98
N GLY A 338 -10.40 11.95 -5.16
CA GLY A 338 -11.33 11.57 -4.10
C GLY A 338 -11.05 10.19 -3.51
N LEU A 339 -10.69 9.20 -4.34
CA LEU A 339 -10.32 7.86 -3.87
C LEU A 339 -9.04 7.88 -3.03
N LEU A 340 -8.01 8.59 -3.51
CA LEU A 340 -6.74 8.73 -2.78
C LEU A 340 -6.93 9.47 -1.45
N ASP A 341 -7.81 10.46 -1.42
CA ASP A 341 -8.16 11.16 -0.19
C ASP A 341 -8.87 10.25 0.81
N LEU A 342 -9.86 9.49 0.37
CA LEU A 342 -10.53 8.50 1.23
C LEU A 342 -9.55 7.46 1.79
N GLN A 343 -8.58 7.01 0.98
CA GLN A 343 -7.54 6.07 1.43
C GLN A 343 -6.57 6.69 2.44
N ALA A 344 -6.32 7.99 2.32
CA ALA A 344 -5.47 8.76 3.23
C ALA A 344 -6.25 9.41 4.39
N MET A 345 -7.54 9.08 4.55
CA MET A 345 -8.45 9.64 5.56
C MET A 345 -8.60 11.17 5.47
N ILE A 346 -8.51 11.73 4.26
CA ILE A 346 -8.61 13.17 4.00
C ILE A 346 -10.04 13.52 3.60
N LYS A 347 -10.59 14.55 4.22
CA LYS A 347 -11.89 15.12 3.88
C LYS A 347 -11.70 16.18 2.78
N SER A 348 -12.29 15.96 1.60
CA SER A 348 -12.17 16.86 0.44
C SER A 348 -13.45 16.89 -0.37
N ASP A 349 -13.60 17.95 -1.19
CA ASP A 349 -14.73 18.07 -2.13
C ASP A 349 -14.73 16.92 -3.14
N GLU A 350 -13.55 16.47 -3.59
CA GLU A 350 -13.36 15.35 -4.49
C GLU A 350 -13.77 14.01 -3.87
N ALA A 351 -13.45 13.80 -2.58
CA ALA A 351 -13.89 12.63 -1.82
C ALA A 351 -15.42 12.61 -1.69
N ASP A 352 -16.03 13.77 -1.40
CA ASP A 352 -17.47 13.90 -1.30
C ASP A 352 -18.19 13.71 -2.65
N GLU A 353 -17.61 14.20 -3.75
CA GLU A 353 -18.13 13.99 -5.09
C GLU A 353 -18.06 12.50 -5.50
N LEU A 354 -16.94 11.84 -5.21
CA LEU A 354 -16.79 10.41 -5.43
C LEU A 354 -17.82 9.60 -4.63
N LYS A 355 -17.96 9.89 -3.34
CA LYS A 355 -18.93 9.19 -2.47
C LYS A 355 -20.36 9.31 -3.01
N LYS A 356 -20.76 10.51 -3.42
CA LYS A 356 -22.09 10.74 -4.03
C LYS A 356 -22.29 9.96 -5.33
N TYR A 357 -21.26 9.85 -6.13
CA TYR A 357 -21.33 9.14 -7.42
C TYR A 357 -21.34 7.62 -7.25
N ILE A 358 -20.40 7.06 -6.48
CA ILE A 358 -20.21 5.61 -6.39
C ILE A 358 -21.43 4.87 -5.81
N VAL A 359 -22.18 5.51 -4.90
CA VAL A 359 -23.40 4.92 -4.32
C VAL A 359 -24.58 4.88 -5.31
N THR A 360 -24.50 5.57 -6.43
CA THR A 360 -25.52 5.53 -7.49
C THR A 360 -25.26 4.46 -8.54
N LEU A 361 -24.06 3.84 -8.53
CA LEU A 361 -23.69 2.83 -9.50
C LEU A 361 -24.53 1.56 -9.31
N PRO A 362 -25.08 0.98 -10.39
CA PRO A 362 -25.61 -0.36 -10.33
C PRO A 362 -24.46 -1.37 -10.11
N PRO A 363 -24.72 -2.54 -9.50
CA PRO A 363 -23.67 -3.49 -9.12
C PRO A 363 -22.73 -3.88 -10.26
N GLU A 364 -23.25 -4.05 -11.48
CA GLU A 364 -22.48 -4.44 -12.68
C GLU A 364 -21.52 -3.33 -13.18
N GLU A 365 -21.74 -2.08 -12.80
CA GLU A 365 -20.88 -0.95 -13.19
C GLU A 365 -19.77 -0.65 -12.17
N VAL A 366 -19.84 -1.22 -10.96
CA VAL A 366 -18.86 -0.97 -9.90
C VAL A 366 -17.46 -1.43 -10.32
N ASN A 367 -17.31 -2.67 -10.80
CA ASN A 367 -16.01 -3.19 -11.20
C ASN A 367 -15.39 -2.43 -12.39
N PRO A 368 -16.09 -2.18 -13.50
CA PRO A 368 -15.57 -1.34 -14.57
C PRO A 368 -15.16 0.08 -14.11
N PHE A 369 -15.90 0.67 -13.18
CA PHE A 369 -15.56 1.98 -12.62
C PHE A 369 -14.23 1.93 -11.84
N ILE A 370 -14.02 0.93 -10.97
CA ILE A 370 -12.78 0.77 -10.22
C ILE A 370 -11.58 0.52 -11.15
N GLU A 371 -11.74 -0.33 -12.18
CA GLU A 371 -10.69 -0.56 -13.18
C GLU A 371 -10.32 0.70 -13.97
N ASN A 372 -11.29 1.54 -14.28
CA ASN A 372 -11.02 2.85 -14.88
C ASN A 372 -10.24 3.75 -13.92
N LEU A 373 -10.57 3.80 -12.63
CA LEU A 373 -9.79 4.56 -11.64
C LEU A 373 -8.34 4.06 -11.57
N ASN A 374 -8.13 2.75 -11.55
CA ASN A 374 -6.79 2.14 -11.55
C ASN A 374 -6.00 2.51 -12.83
N MET A 375 -6.67 2.55 -13.98
CA MET A 375 -6.06 2.96 -15.25
C MET A 375 -5.61 4.44 -15.19
N TYR A 376 -6.46 5.33 -14.65
CA TYR A 376 -6.12 6.76 -14.50
C TYR A 376 -5.05 6.98 -13.42
N ALA A 377 -5.02 6.16 -12.36
CA ALA A 377 -3.94 6.18 -11.39
C ALA A 377 -2.58 5.91 -12.06
N ASN A 378 -2.50 4.85 -12.88
CA ASN A 378 -1.30 4.57 -13.66
C ASN A 378 -0.95 5.70 -14.65
N PHE A 379 -1.95 6.32 -15.27
CA PHE A 379 -1.75 7.41 -16.22
C PHE A 379 -1.15 8.68 -15.60
N SER A 380 -1.58 9.04 -14.38
CA SER A 380 -1.19 10.30 -13.74
C SER A 380 0.03 10.17 -12.82
N HIS A 381 0.29 8.98 -12.25
CA HIS A 381 1.23 8.78 -11.16
C HIS A 381 2.65 9.20 -11.49
N GLY A 382 3.26 8.69 -12.57
CA GLY A 382 4.65 8.99 -12.90
C GLY A 382 4.89 10.46 -13.27
N THR A 383 3.90 11.15 -13.89
CA THR A 383 3.97 12.59 -14.13
C THR A 383 3.98 13.37 -12.83
N HIS A 384 3.14 12.96 -11.86
CA HIS A 384 3.10 13.60 -10.55
C HIS A 384 4.43 13.46 -9.81
N VAL A 385 5.00 12.27 -9.81
CA VAL A 385 6.32 11.95 -9.26
C VAL A 385 7.42 12.79 -9.91
N ALA A 386 7.43 12.90 -11.25
CA ALA A 386 8.42 13.67 -12.01
C ALA A 386 8.42 15.16 -11.62
N GLY A 387 7.24 15.76 -11.47
CA GLY A 387 7.10 17.16 -11.07
C GLY A 387 7.66 17.42 -9.66
N ILE A 388 7.52 16.48 -8.73
CA ILE A 388 8.13 16.59 -7.39
C ILE A 388 9.65 16.48 -7.50
N ALA A 389 10.16 15.53 -8.29
CA ALA A 389 11.59 15.27 -8.40
C ALA A 389 12.39 16.47 -8.96
N CYS A 390 11.79 17.31 -9.79
CA CYS A 390 12.46 18.50 -10.35
C CYS A 390 12.12 19.83 -9.64
N LYS A 391 11.18 19.84 -8.68
CA LYS A 391 10.70 21.06 -8.03
C LYS A 391 11.83 21.93 -7.46
N GLY A 392 11.89 23.20 -7.87
CA GLY A 392 12.87 24.16 -7.38
C GLY A 392 14.32 23.80 -7.69
N ASN A 393 14.57 22.99 -8.74
CA ASN A 393 15.89 22.65 -9.24
C ASN A 393 15.92 22.77 -10.78
N PRO A 394 16.32 23.92 -11.34
CA PRO A 394 16.38 24.13 -12.80
C PRO A 394 17.46 23.26 -13.48
N LYS A 395 18.38 22.67 -12.72
CA LYS A 395 19.44 21.79 -13.21
C LYS A 395 19.03 20.32 -13.27
N ALA A 396 17.89 19.95 -12.67
CA ALA A 396 17.35 18.59 -12.79
C ALA A 396 16.90 18.30 -14.22
N LYS A 397 17.34 17.18 -14.79
CA LYS A 397 16.99 16.71 -16.13
C LYS A 397 16.21 15.40 -16.00
N ILE A 398 14.91 15.46 -16.19
CA ILE A 398 14.00 14.33 -16.04
C ILE A 398 14.04 13.43 -17.28
N MET A 399 14.51 12.21 -17.11
CA MET A 399 14.47 11.12 -18.07
C MET A 399 13.31 10.19 -17.70
N ALA A 400 12.35 10.00 -18.59
CA ALA A 400 11.22 9.13 -18.37
C ALA A 400 11.55 7.67 -18.69
N VAL A 401 11.27 6.76 -17.77
CA VAL A 401 11.32 5.32 -18.03
C VAL A 401 9.99 4.70 -17.62
N ARG A 402 9.15 4.42 -18.64
CA ARG A 402 7.82 3.90 -18.41
C ARG A 402 7.81 2.40 -18.19
N LEU A 403 7.25 1.98 -17.07
CA LEU A 403 6.71 0.65 -16.85
C LEU A 403 5.19 0.65 -17.08
N THR A 404 4.66 -0.41 -17.66
CA THR A 404 3.21 -0.55 -17.80
C THR A 404 2.71 -1.55 -16.76
N PHE A 405 1.86 -1.09 -15.84
CA PHE A 405 1.23 -1.92 -14.81
C PHE A 405 -0.17 -2.35 -15.24
N PRO A 406 -0.64 -3.54 -14.84
CA PRO A 406 -2.03 -3.93 -15.05
C PRO A 406 -2.95 -3.03 -14.21
N TYR A 407 -4.11 -2.71 -14.75
CA TYR A 407 -5.15 -1.93 -14.06
C TYR A 407 -6.41 -2.76 -13.76
N GLU A 408 -6.52 -3.94 -14.36
CA GLU A 408 -7.61 -4.86 -14.12
C GLU A 408 -7.55 -5.40 -12.69
N ASN A 409 -8.71 -5.53 -12.04
CA ASN A 409 -8.81 -6.10 -10.68
C ASN A 409 -8.36 -7.56 -10.61
N ILE A 410 -8.48 -8.29 -11.71
CA ILE A 410 -7.95 -9.64 -11.88
C ILE A 410 -6.96 -9.66 -13.03
N PRO A 411 -5.71 -9.25 -12.82
CA PRO A 411 -4.70 -9.23 -13.86
C PRO A 411 -4.42 -10.64 -14.40
N ALA A 412 -3.98 -10.73 -15.65
CA ALA A 412 -3.56 -12.01 -16.24
C ALA A 412 -2.49 -12.70 -15.36
N PRO A 413 -2.48 -14.03 -15.28
CA PRO A 413 -1.50 -14.75 -14.48
C PRO A 413 -0.09 -14.52 -15.01
N PRO A 414 0.90 -14.37 -14.11
CA PRO A 414 2.29 -14.23 -14.52
C PRO A 414 2.80 -15.54 -15.13
N THR A 415 3.70 -15.44 -16.13
CA THR A 415 4.32 -16.58 -16.78
C THR A 415 5.84 -16.49 -16.71
N LEU A 416 6.53 -17.64 -16.90
CA LEU A 416 8.00 -17.64 -16.90
C LEU A 416 8.56 -16.82 -18.09
N GLU A 417 7.86 -16.81 -19.19
CA GLU A 417 8.22 -16.01 -20.36
C GLU A 417 8.19 -14.52 -20.01
N ASN A 418 7.08 -14.04 -19.44
CA ASN A 418 6.95 -12.65 -19.00
C ASN A 418 8.04 -12.28 -17.96
N SER A 419 8.25 -13.11 -16.93
CA SER A 419 9.28 -12.84 -15.91
C SER A 419 10.69 -12.79 -16.52
N THR A 420 10.96 -13.59 -17.57
CA THR A 420 12.23 -13.54 -18.30
C THR A 420 12.38 -12.24 -19.09
N TYR A 421 11.31 -11.76 -19.72
CA TYR A 421 11.32 -10.45 -20.41
C TYR A 421 11.48 -9.30 -19.43
N TRP A 422 10.80 -9.32 -18.29
CA TRP A 422 10.96 -8.32 -17.24
C TRP A 422 12.37 -8.32 -16.66
N ALA A 423 12.94 -9.49 -16.41
CA ALA A 423 14.33 -9.62 -15.97
C ALA A 423 15.33 -9.00 -16.96
N LYS A 424 15.10 -9.18 -18.28
CA LYS A 424 15.89 -8.54 -19.32
C LYS A 424 15.67 -7.03 -19.37
N MET A 425 14.43 -6.60 -19.22
CA MET A 425 14.04 -5.19 -19.19
C MET A 425 14.76 -4.46 -18.05
N TYR A 426 14.78 -5.02 -16.82
CA TYR A 426 15.47 -4.41 -15.69
C TYR A 426 16.96 -4.19 -15.97
N LYS A 427 17.64 -5.20 -16.54
CA LYS A 427 19.06 -5.07 -16.94
C LYS A 427 19.28 -3.99 -17.99
N ASN A 428 18.44 -3.99 -19.02
CA ASN A 428 18.54 -3.00 -20.10
C ASN A 428 18.28 -1.58 -19.58
N THR A 429 17.33 -1.43 -18.66
CA THR A 429 16.98 -0.12 -18.07
C THR A 429 18.11 0.42 -17.22
N VAL A 430 18.70 -0.41 -16.35
CA VAL A 430 19.80 0.04 -15.50
C VAL A 430 21.03 0.38 -16.36
N GLN A 431 21.34 -0.41 -17.40
CA GLN A 431 22.39 -0.10 -18.34
C GLN A 431 22.12 1.23 -19.08
N TYR A 432 20.85 1.47 -19.48
CA TYR A 432 20.45 2.73 -20.10
C TYR A 432 20.66 3.94 -19.17
N PHE A 433 20.44 3.77 -17.85
CA PHE A 433 20.76 4.81 -16.87
C PHE A 433 22.27 5.11 -16.81
N GLU A 434 23.11 4.09 -16.79
CA GLU A 434 24.58 4.26 -16.79
C GLU A 434 25.07 4.94 -18.07
N ASP A 435 24.62 4.46 -19.23
CA ASP A 435 25.02 5.00 -20.55
C ASP A 435 24.65 6.48 -20.71
N ASN A 436 23.61 6.94 -20.03
CA ASN A 436 23.12 8.32 -20.06
C ASN A 436 23.46 9.15 -18.80
N ASN A 437 24.43 8.69 -18.00
CA ASN A 437 24.92 9.40 -16.81
C ASN A 437 23.81 9.79 -15.80
N VAL A 438 22.80 8.94 -15.64
CA VAL A 438 21.78 9.13 -14.61
C VAL A 438 22.42 9.01 -13.24
N LYS A 439 22.27 10.02 -12.39
CA LYS A 439 22.84 10.04 -11.03
C LYS A 439 21.87 9.46 -10.00
N VAL A 440 20.58 9.70 -10.16
CA VAL A 440 19.56 9.24 -9.21
C VAL A 440 18.31 8.77 -9.95
N VAL A 441 17.73 7.69 -9.47
CA VAL A 441 16.50 7.09 -10.01
C VAL A 441 15.42 7.07 -8.95
N ASN A 442 14.23 7.55 -9.29
CA ASN A 442 13.02 7.38 -8.48
C ASN A 442 12.30 6.07 -8.85
N MET A 443 11.94 5.28 -7.85
CA MET A 443 11.17 4.05 -7.98
C MET A 443 9.99 4.07 -6.99
N SER A 444 8.87 4.67 -7.39
CA SER A 444 7.67 4.77 -6.56
C SER A 444 6.70 3.62 -6.82
N TRP A 445 7.22 2.40 -6.87
CA TRP A 445 6.47 1.17 -7.11
C TRP A 445 7.15 -0.02 -6.43
N GLY A 446 6.41 -1.13 -6.30
CA GLY A 446 6.97 -2.36 -5.74
C GLY A 446 5.99 -3.53 -5.78
N TYR A 447 6.51 -4.75 -5.61
CA TYR A 447 5.72 -5.98 -5.52
C TYR A 447 6.51 -7.08 -4.77
N SER A 448 5.81 -8.15 -4.39
CA SER A 448 6.37 -9.26 -3.62
C SER A 448 6.11 -10.61 -4.27
N GLN A 449 6.74 -11.66 -3.79
CA GLN A 449 6.42 -13.04 -4.17
C GLN A 449 4.93 -13.33 -3.91
N ASN A 450 4.37 -12.82 -2.81
CA ASN A 450 2.96 -12.99 -2.49
C ASN A 450 2.02 -12.41 -3.55
N SER A 451 2.40 -11.31 -4.20
CA SER A 451 1.63 -10.74 -5.33
C SER A 451 1.54 -11.71 -6.50
N TYR A 452 2.62 -12.44 -6.80
CA TYR A 452 2.65 -13.47 -7.85
C TYR A 452 1.76 -14.65 -7.48
N GLU A 453 1.88 -15.14 -6.26
CA GLU A 453 1.09 -16.26 -5.77
C GLU A 453 -0.41 -15.93 -5.78
N THR A 454 -0.78 -14.73 -5.36
CA THR A 454 -2.16 -14.23 -5.39
C THR A 454 -2.69 -14.18 -6.84
N ARG A 455 -1.92 -13.64 -7.79
CA ARG A 455 -2.34 -13.59 -9.20
C ARG A 455 -2.49 -14.97 -9.82
N LEU A 456 -1.64 -15.93 -9.49
CA LEU A 456 -1.78 -17.33 -9.91
C LEU A 456 -3.07 -17.94 -9.33
N ALA A 457 -3.31 -17.74 -8.04
CA ALA A 457 -4.51 -18.24 -7.37
C ALA A 457 -5.80 -17.64 -7.93
N MET A 458 -5.85 -16.31 -8.15
CA MET A 458 -6.99 -15.62 -8.76
C MET A 458 -7.36 -16.16 -10.15
N ASN A 459 -6.42 -16.73 -10.85
CA ASN A 459 -6.61 -17.28 -12.20
C ASN A 459 -6.68 -18.80 -12.23
N GLY A 460 -6.72 -19.48 -11.09
CA GLY A 460 -6.79 -20.94 -11.00
C GLY A 460 -5.55 -21.67 -11.53
N VAL A 461 -4.38 -20.99 -11.56
CA VAL A 461 -3.13 -21.59 -12.05
C VAL A 461 -2.43 -22.34 -10.92
N GLY A 462 -1.98 -23.58 -11.24
CA GLY A 462 -1.38 -24.52 -10.29
C GLY A 462 -2.42 -25.45 -9.63
N GLU A 463 -2.07 -26.73 -9.49
CA GLU A 463 -3.00 -27.76 -8.99
C GLU A 463 -3.19 -27.69 -7.46
N ASN A 464 -2.19 -27.17 -6.74
CA ASN A 464 -2.20 -27.08 -5.28
C ASN A 464 -1.31 -25.92 -4.78
N GLU A 465 -1.31 -25.70 -3.46
CA GLU A 465 -0.53 -24.66 -2.79
C GLU A 465 0.97 -24.77 -3.08
N GLU A 466 1.53 -25.97 -2.95
CA GLU A 466 2.99 -26.18 -3.10
C GLU A 466 3.45 -25.81 -4.51
N GLU A 467 2.69 -26.21 -5.52
CA GLU A 467 2.98 -25.89 -6.91
C GLU A 467 2.87 -24.38 -7.17
N ARG A 468 1.80 -23.72 -6.69
CA ARG A 468 1.63 -22.27 -6.82
C ARG A 468 2.77 -21.50 -6.15
N LYS A 469 3.12 -21.87 -4.91
CA LYS A 469 4.21 -21.24 -4.15
C LYS A 469 5.56 -21.44 -4.85
N ALA A 470 5.83 -22.65 -5.35
CA ALA A 470 7.05 -22.94 -6.10
C ALA A 470 7.13 -22.14 -7.41
N LEU A 471 6.01 -22.05 -8.14
CA LEU A 471 5.94 -21.26 -9.37
C LEU A 471 6.10 -19.77 -9.09
N ALA A 472 5.35 -19.23 -8.13
CA ALA A 472 5.47 -17.82 -7.72
C ALA A 472 6.89 -17.45 -7.31
N LYS A 473 7.53 -18.29 -6.51
CA LYS A 473 8.94 -18.12 -6.10
C LYS A 473 9.89 -18.11 -7.30
N LYS A 474 9.69 -19.02 -8.24
CA LYS A 474 10.51 -19.08 -9.46
C LYS A 474 10.37 -17.81 -10.30
N LEU A 475 9.14 -17.35 -10.53
CA LEU A 475 8.83 -16.16 -11.30
C LEU A 475 9.43 -14.92 -10.65
N PHE A 476 9.11 -14.72 -9.38
CA PHE A 476 9.59 -13.58 -8.58
C PHE A 476 11.12 -13.54 -8.49
N ASN A 477 11.78 -14.67 -8.18
CA ASN A 477 13.24 -14.71 -8.07
C ASN A 477 13.91 -14.45 -9.42
N THR A 478 13.32 -14.87 -10.55
CA THR A 478 13.86 -14.53 -11.89
C THR A 478 13.98 -13.03 -12.08
N GLU A 479 13.00 -12.27 -11.64
CA GLU A 479 12.99 -10.80 -11.73
C GLU A 479 13.81 -10.14 -10.63
N LYS A 480 13.67 -10.57 -9.38
CA LYS A 480 14.41 -10.07 -8.22
C LYS A 480 15.91 -10.18 -8.41
N ASP A 481 16.41 -11.35 -8.83
CA ASP A 481 17.84 -11.59 -9.03
C ASP A 481 18.41 -10.74 -10.16
N ALA A 482 17.62 -10.54 -11.22
CA ALA A 482 18.00 -9.68 -12.34
C ALA A 482 18.07 -8.20 -11.92
N MET A 483 17.07 -7.72 -11.22
CA MET A 483 17.02 -6.35 -10.67
C MET A 483 18.17 -6.11 -9.70
N TYR A 484 18.33 -7.02 -8.71
CA TYR A 484 19.40 -6.94 -7.73
C TYR A 484 20.78 -6.86 -8.39
N SER A 485 21.06 -7.77 -9.34
CA SER A 485 22.36 -7.77 -10.03
C SER A 485 22.57 -6.48 -10.82
N ALA A 486 21.58 -6.04 -11.60
CA ALA A 486 21.68 -4.83 -12.40
C ALA A 486 21.95 -3.60 -11.52
N MET A 487 21.16 -3.40 -10.47
CA MET A 487 21.33 -2.25 -9.57
C MET A 487 22.65 -2.30 -8.79
N LYS A 488 23.12 -3.50 -8.39
CA LYS A 488 24.41 -3.70 -7.72
C LYS A 488 25.59 -3.36 -8.63
N ASP A 489 25.48 -3.71 -9.92
CA ASP A 489 26.54 -3.50 -10.90
C ASP A 489 26.59 -2.04 -11.39
N ALA A 490 25.62 -1.18 -11.00
CA ALA A 490 25.56 0.26 -11.27
C ALA A 490 25.81 1.09 -9.99
N PRO A 491 27.01 1.05 -9.37
CA PRO A 491 27.29 1.69 -8.09
C PRO A 491 27.27 3.22 -8.12
N GLU A 492 27.37 3.82 -9.30
CA GLU A 492 27.35 5.28 -9.52
C GLU A 492 25.92 5.84 -9.66
N VAL A 493 24.90 4.97 -9.64
CA VAL A 493 23.49 5.35 -9.69
C VAL A 493 22.87 5.15 -8.31
N LEU A 494 22.27 6.20 -7.73
CA LEU A 494 21.48 6.11 -6.50
C LEU A 494 20.05 5.74 -6.84
N PHE A 495 19.54 4.65 -6.29
CA PHE A 495 18.13 4.25 -6.40
C PHE A 495 17.37 4.67 -5.14
N VAL A 496 16.35 5.49 -5.31
CA VAL A 496 15.48 5.96 -4.22
C VAL A 496 14.10 5.33 -4.38
N VAL A 497 13.65 4.62 -3.36
CA VAL A 497 12.51 3.71 -3.44
C VAL A 497 11.47 4.05 -2.38
N ALA A 498 10.20 4.09 -2.76
CA ALA A 498 9.09 4.20 -1.82
C ALA A 498 8.99 2.95 -0.93
N ALA A 499 8.80 3.13 0.37
CA ALA A 499 8.69 2.03 1.34
C ALA A 499 7.43 1.18 1.13
N GLY A 500 6.33 1.79 0.66
CA GLY A 500 5.02 1.19 0.48
C GLY A 500 3.94 1.82 1.37
N ASN A 501 2.67 1.51 1.09
CA ASN A 501 1.50 2.12 1.73
C ASN A 501 0.63 1.08 2.46
N SER A 502 1.23 0.07 3.09
CA SER A 502 0.50 -1.05 3.69
C SER A 502 0.52 -1.06 5.22
N ASN A 503 1.02 0.01 5.87
CA ASN A 503 1.13 0.11 7.33
C ASN A 503 1.72 -1.15 7.99
N ASN A 504 2.81 -1.67 7.42
CA ASN A 504 3.49 -2.89 7.86
C ASN A 504 5.01 -2.69 7.93
N ASP A 505 5.75 -3.69 8.42
CA ASP A 505 7.21 -3.66 8.42
C ASP A 505 7.79 -3.95 7.03
N VAL A 506 8.65 -3.06 6.53
CA VAL A 506 9.27 -3.16 5.19
C VAL A 506 10.14 -4.40 5.05
N GLY A 507 10.79 -4.83 6.13
CA GLY A 507 11.64 -6.03 6.15
C GLY A 507 10.81 -7.31 6.08
N PHE A 508 9.69 -7.34 6.81
CA PHE A 508 8.78 -8.48 6.80
C PHE A 508 8.01 -8.59 5.47
N ALA A 509 7.58 -7.47 4.90
CA ALA A 509 6.88 -7.44 3.62
C ALA A 509 7.73 -7.97 2.45
N ASN A 510 9.05 -7.78 2.52
CA ASN A 510 10.05 -8.24 1.54
C ASN A 510 9.71 -7.89 0.08
N ASN A 511 9.13 -6.70 -0.13
CA ASN A 511 8.82 -6.19 -1.46
C ASN A 511 10.12 -5.84 -2.21
N ILE A 512 10.13 -5.99 -3.52
CA ILE A 512 11.17 -5.39 -4.35
C ILE A 512 10.61 -4.13 -5.04
N PRO A 513 11.45 -3.06 -5.18
CA PRO A 513 12.85 -2.97 -4.80
C PRO A 513 13.12 -2.62 -3.33
N SER A 514 12.12 -2.18 -2.52
CA SER A 514 12.34 -1.66 -1.15
C SER A 514 12.99 -2.66 -0.16
N GLY A 515 12.79 -3.95 -0.35
CA GLY A 515 13.42 -5.02 0.46
C GLY A 515 14.84 -5.40 0.03
N LEU A 516 15.34 -4.88 -1.11
CA LEU A 516 16.70 -5.18 -1.57
C LEU A 516 17.74 -4.53 -0.65
N LYS A 517 18.85 -5.26 -0.42
CA LYS A 517 19.96 -4.76 0.42
C LYS A 517 21.14 -4.38 -0.47
N LEU A 518 21.17 -3.11 -0.87
CA LEU A 518 22.18 -2.53 -1.75
C LEU A 518 22.75 -1.26 -1.15
N SER A 519 24.06 -1.01 -1.36
CA SER A 519 24.74 0.19 -0.87
C SER A 519 24.26 1.48 -1.54
N ASN A 520 23.80 1.36 -2.79
CA ASN A 520 23.30 2.45 -3.63
C ASN A 520 21.76 2.53 -3.66
N LEU A 521 21.09 2.08 -2.61
CA LEU A 521 19.64 2.16 -2.46
C LEU A 521 19.26 2.94 -1.20
N LEU A 522 18.25 3.80 -1.28
CA LEU A 522 17.59 4.49 -0.17
C LEU A 522 16.10 4.16 -0.18
N VAL A 523 15.57 3.76 0.97
CA VAL A 523 14.14 3.48 1.17
C VAL A 523 13.50 4.65 1.93
N VAL A 524 12.39 5.16 1.40
CA VAL A 524 11.75 6.39 1.89
C VAL A 524 10.34 6.11 2.40
N GLY A 525 10.10 6.43 3.67
CA GLY A 525 8.78 6.44 4.30
C GLY A 525 8.07 7.80 4.16
N ALA A 526 6.78 7.81 4.48
CA ALA A 526 5.95 9.01 4.41
C ALA A 526 5.57 9.54 5.79
N VAL A 527 5.64 10.86 5.93
CA VAL A 527 5.08 11.62 7.05
C VAL A 527 4.18 12.72 6.49
N ASP A 528 3.42 13.37 7.36
CA ASP A 528 2.58 14.50 7.01
C ASP A 528 3.36 15.86 6.96
N ILE A 529 2.61 16.94 6.83
CA ILE A 529 3.15 18.31 6.76
C ILE A 529 3.80 18.76 8.06
N GLU A 530 3.47 18.18 9.21
CA GLU A 530 4.06 18.44 10.54
C GLU A 530 5.23 17.48 10.86
N GLY A 531 5.49 16.49 10.01
CA GLY A 531 6.51 15.46 10.20
C GLY A 531 6.06 14.30 11.09
N LYS A 532 4.74 14.10 11.24
CA LYS A 532 4.13 12.96 11.92
C LYS A 532 3.98 11.80 10.96
N GLU A 533 4.02 10.58 11.48
CA GLU A 533 3.87 9.38 10.68
C GLU A 533 2.45 9.26 10.11
N THR A 534 2.33 9.07 8.79
CA THR A 534 1.02 8.86 8.15
C THR A 534 0.45 7.47 8.48
N GLY A 535 -0.89 7.37 8.48
CA GLY A 535 -1.61 6.11 8.76
C GLY A 535 -1.26 4.97 7.82
N PHE A 536 -0.87 5.28 6.59
CA PHE A 536 -0.60 4.30 5.53
C PHE A 536 0.87 3.87 5.39
N THR A 537 1.84 4.66 5.87
CA THR A 537 3.26 4.39 5.54
C THR A 537 3.73 3.02 6.00
N THR A 538 4.42 2.29 5.13
CA THR A 538 5.22 1.13 5.52
C THR A 538 6.46 1.61 6.27
N MET A 539 6.80 0.98 7.37
CA MET A 539 7.78 1.43 8.36
C MET A 539 8.84 0.38 8.67
N GLY A 540 9.64 0.61 9.69
CA GLY A 540 10.60 -0.35 10.24
C GLY A 540 12.05 -0.02 9.92
N LYS A 541 12.96 -0.84 10.42
CA LYS A 541 14.42 -0.61 10.33
C LYS A 541 15.00 -0.60 8.92
N GLY A 542 14.22 -1.01 7.94
CA GLY A 542 14.62 -0.97 6.53
C GLY A 542 14.31 0.35 5.83
N VAL A 543 13.63 1.30 6.49
CA VAL A 543 13.39 2.66 5.99
C VAL A 543 14.54 3.56 6.44
N ASP A 544 15.22 4.19 5.48
CA ASP A 544 16.40 5.01 5.75
C ASP A 544 16.06 6.43 6.19
N VAL A 545 15.09 7.07 5.54
CA VAL A 545 14.63 8.43 5.82
C VAL A 545 13.14 8.58 5.48
N TYR A 546 12.55 9.66 5.98
CA TYR A 546 11.16 10.02 5.73
C TYR A 546 11.05 11.43 5.15
N SER A 547 10.03 11.64 4.32
CA SER A 547 9.69 12.92 3.74
C SER A 547 8.18 13.13 3.72
N ASN A 548 7.73 14.35 3.38
CA ASN A 548 6.30 14.62 3.23
C ASN A 548 5.69 13.72 2.14
N GLY A 549 4.77 12.86 2.52
CA GLY A 549 3.97 12.04 1.61
C GLY A 549 2.48 12.32 1.70
N TYR A 550 2.09 13.46 2.31
CA TYR A 550 0.69 13.81 2.56
C TYR A 550 0.33 15.08 1.79
N GLU A 551 -0.71 15.03 0.95
CA GLU A 551 -1.20 16.13 0.14
C GLU A 551 -0.12 16.91 -0.64
N VAL A 552 0.79 16.19 -1.27
CA VAL A 552 1.89 16.79 -2.04
C VAL A 552 1.38 17.22 -3.41
N GLU A 553 1.47 18.53 -3.70
CA GLU A 553 1.04 19.09 -4.97
C GLU A 553 2.07 18.90 -6.07
N SER A 554 1.64 18.37 -7.22
CA SER A 554 2.45 18.24 -8.44
C SER A 554 1.60 18.21 -9.71
N TYR A 555 2.27 18.17 -10.87
CA TYR A 555 1.64 18.09 -12.18
C TYR A 555 1.00 16.72 -12.41
N ILE A 556 -0.11 16.71 -13.13
CA ILE A 556 -0.66 15.52 -13.78
C ILE A 556 -0.63 15.71 -15.29
N PRO A 557 -0.81 14.65 -16.11
CA PRO A 557 -0.84 14.80 -17.56
C PRO A 557 -1.85 15.86 -18.02
N GLY A 558 -1.43 16.71 -18.96
CA GLY A 558 -2.21 17.86 -19.41
C GLY A 558 -1.95 19.15 -18.64
N GLY A 559 -1.11 19.14 -17.56
CA GLY A 559 -0.56 20.33 -16.90
C GLY A 559 -1.34 20.87 -15.73
N GLU A 560 -2.49 20.29 -15.40
CA GLU A 560 -3.15 20.58 -14.12
C GLU A 560 -2.29 20.10 -12.95
N LYS A 561 -2.53 20.65 -11.77
CA LYS A 561 -1.89 20.18 -10.54
C LYS A 561 -2.92 19.53 -9.64
N ARG A 562 -2.49 18.45 -8.99
CA ARG A 562 -3.26 17.74 -7.96
C ARG A 562 -2.39 17.46 -6.76
N LYS A 563 -3.04 17.32 -5.61
CA LYS A 563 -2.40 16.87 -4.38
C LYS A 563 -2.64 15.37 -4.23
N TYR A 564 -1.57 14.59 -4.14
CA TYR A 564 -1.64 13.15 -3.88
C TYR A 564 -0.95 12.81 -2.58
N SER A 565 -1.38 11.70 -1.95
CA SER A 565 -0.77 11.16 -0.73
C SER A 565 -0.22 9.76 -0.97
N GLY A 566 0.94 9.45 -0.38
CA GLY A 566 1.61 8.15 -0.51
C GLY A 566 3.12 8.26 -0.33
N THR A 567 3.77 7.15 -0.01
CA THR A 567 5.24 7.05 -0.02
C THR A 567 5.81 7.33 -1.42
N SER A 568 4.99 7.18 -2.45
CA SER A 568 5.29 7.56 -3.84
C SER A 568 5.53 9.06 -4.03
N MET A 569 5.02 9.92 -3.15
CA MET A 569 5.22 11.37 -3.15
C MET A 569 6.35 11.79 -2.22
N ALA A 570 6.67 10.96 -1.25
CA ALA A 570 7.82 11.16 -0.35
C ALA A 570 9.16 10.84 -1.06
N ALA A 571 9.27 9.71 -1.75
CA ALA A 571 10.50 9.28 -2.43
C ALA A 571 11.06 10.34 -3.41
N PRO A 572 10.28 10.96 -4.31
CA PRO A 572 10.81 11.94 -5.24
C PRO A 572 11.31 13.24 -4.58
N GLN A 573 10.93 13.55 -3.33
CA GLN A 573 11.55 14.67 -2.60
C GLN A 573 12.97 14.34 -2.18
N VAL A 574 13.25 13.07 -1.84
CA VAL A 574 14.61 12.60 -1.56
C VAL A 574 15.44 12.56 -2.85
N VAL A 575 14.85 12.17 -3.97
CA VAL A 575 15.48 12.28 -5.31
C VAL A 575 15.83 13.73 -5.63
N ASN A 576 14.91 14.66 -5.39
CA ASN A 576 15.13 16.09 -5.56
C ASN A 576 16.29 16.60 -4.71
N LEU A 577 16.37 16.17 -3.44
CA LEU A 577 17.48 16.52 -2.53
C LEU A 577 18.81 15.95 -3.05
N ALA A 578 18.86 14.68 -3.44
CA ALA A 578 20.06 14.07 -4.01
C ALA A 578 20.53 14.82 -5.26
N ALA A 579 19.61 15.16 -6.17
CA ALA A 579 19.92 15.93 -7.37
C ALA A 579 20.43 17.34 -7.04
N LYS A 580 19.87 18.03 -6.03
CA LYS A 580 20.37 19.32 -5.57
C LYS A 580 21.79 19.23 -4.99
N ILE A 581 22.10 18.15 -4.26
CA ILE A 581 23.45 17.90 -3.73
C ILE A 581 24.45 17.74 -4.89
N TRP A 582 24.17 16.90 -5.88
CA TRP A 582 25.03 16.74 -7.05
C TRP A 582 25.11 17.98 -7.95
N ALA A 583 24.04 18.78 -8.02
CA ALA A 583 24.10 20.02 -8.76
C ALA A 583 25.10 21.03 -8.13
N VAL A 584 25.26 20.98 -6.81
CA VAL A 584 26.25 21.82 -6.07
C VAL A 584 27.66 21.21 -6.16
N ASN A 585 27.79 19.90 -6.05
CA ASN A 585 29.09 19.21 -6.14
C ASN A 585 28.94 17.89 -6.92
N PRO A 586 29.22 17.91 -8.25
CA PRO A 586 29.03 16.76 -9.14
C PRO A 586 30.02 15.61 -8.89
N ASP A 587 31.12 15.85 -8.17
CA ASP A 587 32.18 14.88 -7.90
C ASP A 587 31.85 13.95 -6.71
N LEU A 588 30.80 14.22 -5.97
CA LEU A 588 30.39 13.37 -4.83
C LEU A 588 29.96 11.97 -5.30
N SER A 589 30.48 10.98 -4.61
CA SER A 589 30.04 9.58 -4.78
C SER A 589 28.62 9.36 -4.25
N VAL A 590 27.98 8.29 -4.69
CA VAL A 590 26.67 7.86 -4.16
C VAL A 590 26.69 7.69 -2.65
N ALA A 591 27.78 7.14 -2.09
CA ALA A 591 27.93 6.96 -0.64
C ALA A 591 27.96 8.29 0.12
N GLU A 592 28.66 9.29 -0.42
CA GLU A 592 28.74 10.63 0.18
C GLU A 592 27.39 11.35 0.12
N VAL A 593 26.68 11.26 -1.02
CA VAL A 593 25.33 11.84 -1.15
C VAL A 593 24.35 11.20 -0.18
N LYS A 594 24.34 9.86 -0.06
CA LYS A 594 23.53 9.16 0.95
C LYS A 594 23.88 9.64 2.37
N ASP A 595 25.14 9.74 2.68
CA ASP A 595 25.63 10.22 3.98
C ASP A 595 25.15 11.64 4.27
N LEU A 596 25.20 12.55 3.30
CA LEU A 596 24.70 13.93 3.44
C LEU A 596 23.19 13.97 3.68
N ILE A 597 22.42 13.12 3.00
CA ILE A 597 20.97 13.00 3.20
C ILE A 597 20.65 12.51 4.61
N VAL A 598 21.26 11.38 5.01
CA VAL A 598 20.96 10.75 6.31
C VAL A 598 21.50 11.57 7.49
N LYS A 599 22.72 12.10 7.42
CA LYS A 599 23.31 12.93 8.48
C LYS A 599 22.67 14.32 8.57
N GLY A 600 22.16 14.85 7.46
CA GLY A 600 21.39 16.09 7.42
C GLY A 600 19.99 15.93 8.02
N ALA A 601 19.42 14.73 7.99
CA ALA A 601 18.10 14.45 8.54
C ALA A 601 17.99 14.74 10.05
N THR A 602 16.77 15.00 10.50
CA THR A 602 16.47 15.26 11.93
C THR A 602 15.41 14.27 12.42
N PRO A 603 15.51 13.79 13.66
CA PRO A 603 14.46 12.97 14.23
C PRO A 603 13.12 13.71 14.28
N SER A 604 12.02 12.98 14.03
CA SER A 604 10.67 13.48 14.31
C SER A 604 10.50 13.78 15.80
N GLU A 605 9.61 14.70 16.13
CA GLU A 605 9.33 15.05 17.53
C GLU A 605 8.63 13.90 18.26
N GLU A 606 7.72 13.21 17.60
CA GLU A 606 6.91 12.13 18.17
C GLU A 606 7.66 10.79 18.22
N ASN A 607 8.43 10.48 17.17
CA ASN A 607 9.14 9.19 17.07
C ASN A 607 10.59 9.42 16.62
N LYS A 608 11.54 9.20 17.52
CA LYS A 608 12.97 9.45 17.26
C LYS A 608 13.62 8.49 16.27
N ASP A 609 12.97 7.38 15.98
CA ASP A 609 13.42 6.43 14.95
C ASP A 609 13.05 6.89 13.52
N ILE A 610 12.16 7.88 13.40
CA ILE A 610 11.76 8.52 12.13
C ILE A 610 12.73 9.68 11.84
N LEU A 611 13.55 9.52 10.82
CA LEU A 611 14.53 10.52 10.37
C LEU A 611 13.95 11.33 9.22
N LEU A 612 13.55 12.57 9.48
CA LEU A 612 12.98 13.51 8.51
C LEU A 612 14.10 14.16 7.69
N ILE A 613 14.05 14.10 6.37
CA ILE A 613 15.03 14.84 5.54
C ILE A 613 15.03 16.34 5.84
N HIS A 614 16.20 16.94 5.65
CA HIS A 614 16.36 18.38 5.86
C HIS A 614 17.27 18.97 4.76
N PRO A 615 16.72 19.30 3.57
CA PRO A 615 17.49 19.76 2.41
C PRO A 615 18.49 20.87 2.75
N GLN A 616 18.08 21.90 3.48
CA GLN A 616 18.94 23.02 3.86
C GLN A 616 20.16 22.57 4.67
N ARG A 617 19.99 21.64 5.63
CA ARG A 617 21.10 21.10 6.42
C ARG A 617 22.02 20.23 5.56
N SER A 618 21.46 19.33 4.77
CA SER A 618 22.26 18.46 3.89
C SER A 618 23.14 19.28 2.94
N LEU A 619 22.59 20.32 2.31
CA LEU A 619 23.34 21.21 1.42
C LEU A 619 24.39 22.02 2.16
N SER A 620 24.13 22.48 3.40
CA SER A 620 25.09 23.23 4.21
C SER A 620 26.30 22.40 4.65
N MET A 621 26.25 21.07 4.55
CA MET A 621 27.34 20.15 4.89
C MET A 621 28.26 19.86 3.70
N ILE A 622 27.95 20.31 2.48
CA ILE A 622 28.79 20.14 1.31
C ILE A 622 30.05 21.04 1.47
N GLN A 623 31.22 20.42 1.42
CA GLN A 623 32.50 21.11 1.55
C GLN A 623 33.03 21.57 0.19
#